data_b5526db00448505f7ae9ce60b08841ba
#
_entry.id   b5526db00448505f7ae9ce60b08841ba
#
_cell.length_a   1.000
_cell.length_b   1.000
_cell.length_c   1.000
_cell.angle_alpha   90.00
_cell.angle_beta   90.00
_cell.angle_gamma   90.00
#
_symmetry.space_group_name_H-M   'P 1'
#
loop_
_entity.id
_entity.type
_entity.pdbx_description
1 polymer ?
#
loop_
_entity_poly.entity_id
_entity_poly.type
_entity_poly.pdbx_seq_one_letter_code
_entity_poly.pdbx_strand_id
1 'polypeptide(L)'
;MKVLRHIGSGVFVLGLFTAVFVGIPWYVMVADDPVIPWWLKIAVFCLLGGILVVLATLTLEQTAHKVSVEEPLATESDRTVLLLNSDVLPGREITEILGLVQGHTVFAIWLGKDLSAIVRLILGGELTEYTEMMRDARSTATKRMTAKAAEKGADAVINVRYMTTSVIGTAAELLAYGTAVKLS
;
A
#
# COMPACT_ATOMS: atom_id res chain seq x y z
N MET A 1 -11.52 -1.18 -18.69
CA MET A 1 -10.95 -0.13 -17.82
C MET A 1 -9.66 0.47 -18.36
N LYS A 2 -8.66 -0.31 -18.80
CA LYS A 2 -7.40 0.23 -19.38
C LYS A 2 -7.62 1.22 -20.53
N VAL A 3 -8.54 0.92 -21.45
CA VAL A 3 -8.85 1.79 -22.61
C VAL A 3 -9.41 3.16 -22.17
N LEU A 4 -10.32 3.17 -21.21
CA LEU A 4 -10.93 4.39 -20.68
C LEU A 4 -9.89 5.30 -19.99
N ARG A 5 -8.92 4.71 -19.28
CA ARG A 5 -7.80 5.43 -18.67
C ARG A 5 -6.88 6.07 -19.72
N HIS A 6 -6.58 5.36 -20.81
CA HIS A 6 -5.77 5.91 -21.90
C HIS A 6 -6.49 7.07 -22.61
N ILE A 7 -7.80 6.96 -22.81
CA ILE A 7 -8.60 8.06 -23.38
C ILE A 7 -8.60 9.27 -22.44
N GLY A 8 -8.86 9.07 -21.15
CA GLY A 8 -8.85 10.15 -20.14
C GLY A 8 -7.48 10.82 -20.03
N SER A 9 -6.39 10.03 -20.03
CA SER A 9 -5.03 10.56 -20.04
C SER A 9 -4.72 11.32 -21.32
N GLY A 10 -5.16 10.85 -22.48
CA GLY A 10 -4.97 11.55 -23.76
C GLY A 10 -5.69 12.91 -23.79
N VAL A 11 -6.94 12.95 -23.32
CA VAL A 11 -7.74 14.19 -23.23
C VAL A 11 -7.09 15.19 -22.25
N PHE A 12 -6.60 14.70 -21.11
CA PHE A 12 -5.89 15.52 -20.12
C PHE A 12 -4.61 16.13 -20.71
N VAL A 13 -3.77 15.33 -21.38
CA VAL A 13 -2.50 15.79 -21.99
C VAL A 13 -2.79 16.82 -23.09
N LEU A 14 -3.81 16.57 -23.92
CA LEU A 14 -4.21 17.51 -24.96
C LEU A 14 -4.68 18.85 -24.37
N GLY A 15 -5.51 18.80 -23.33
CA GLY A 15 -5.98 19.99 -22.62
C GLY A 15 -4.85 20.77 -21.97
N LEU A 16 -3.91 20.08 -21.32
CA LEU A 16 -2.73 20.66 -20.69
C LEU A 16 -1.82 21.34 -21.74
N PHE A 17 -1.55 20.64 -22.85
CA PHE A 17 -0.74 21.17 -23.93
C PHE A 17 -1.35 22.45 -24.52
N THR A 18 -2.64 22.43 -24.79
CA THR A 18 -3.35 23.60 -25.34
C THR A 18 -3.36 24.76 -24.34
N ALA A 19 -3.58 24.50 -23.06
CA ALA A 19 -3.57 25.54 -22.02
C ALA A 19 -2.20 26.19 -21.87
N VAL A 20 -1.12 25.40 -21.85
CA VAL A 20 0.25 25.88 -21.62
C VAL A 20 0.84 26.54 -22.89
N PHE A 21 0.76 25.88 -24.03
CA PHE A 21 1.47 26.35 -25.24
C PHE A 21 0.68 27.36 -26.08
N VAL A 22 -0.63 27.42 -25.91
CA VAL A 22 -1.47 28.38 -26.64
C VAL A 22 -2.13 29.38 -25.69
N GLY A 23 -2.63 28.91 -24.53
CA GLY A 23 -3.36 29.73 -23.56
C GLY A 23 -2.48 30.77 -22.87
N ILE A 24 -1.30 30.39 -22.37
CA ILE A 24 -0.39 31.30 -21.67
C ILE A 24 0.16 32.36 -22.63
N PRO A 25 0.70 32.04 -23.83
CA PRO A 25 1.15 33.04 -24.77
C PRO A 25 0.03 33.99 -25.23
N TRP A 26 -1.16 33.48 -25.46
CA TRP A 26 -2.33 34.30 -25.77
C TRP A 26 -2.64 35.29 -24.63
N TYR A 27 -2.70 34.84 -23.39
CA TYR A 27 -2.98 35.68 -22.22
C TYR A 27 -1.94 36.80 -22.08
N VAL A 28 -0.67 36.51 -22.31
CA VAL A 28 0.42 37.50 -22.24
C VAL A 28 0.32 38.51 -23.39
N MET A 29 -0.12 38.11 -24.61
CA MET A 29 -0.24 38.99 -25.77
C MET A 29 -1.48 39.90 -25.74
N VAL A 30 -2.55 39.49 -25.09
CA VAL A 30 -3.87 40.16 -25.10
C VAL A 30 -4.24 40.67 -23.70
N ALA A 31 -3.24 41.13 -22.94
CA ALA A 31 -3.42 41.55 -21.54
C ALA A 31 -4.35 42.77 -21.36
N ASP A 32 -4.66 43.50 -22.42
CA ASP A 32 -5.50 44.71 -22.37
C ASP A 32 -7.02 44.44 -22.43
N ASP A 33 -7.46 43.24 -22.82
CA ASP A 33 -8.88 42.86 -22.86
C ASP A 33 -9.12 41.47 -22.23
N PRO A 34 -9.79 41.35 -21.04
CA PRO A 34 -9.93 40.11 -20.29
C PRO A 34 -11.00 39.14 -20.83
N VAL A 35 -11.35 39.19 -22.10
CA VAL A 35 -12.32 38.27 -22.69
C VAL A 35 -11.68 36.91 -22.96
N ILE A 36 -11.94 35.96 -22.08
CA ILE A 36 -11.47 34.57 -22.23
C ILE A 36 -12.07 33.98 -23.51
N PRO A 37 -11.27 33.61 -24.51
CA PRO A 37 -11.76 33.07 -25.77
C PRO A 37 -12.43 31.69 -25.54
N TRP A 38 -13.43 31.40 -26.37
CA TRP A 38 -14.26 30.19 -26.21
C TRP A 38 -13.43 28.88 -26.30
N TRP A 39 -12.38 28.84 -27.11
CA TRP A 39 -11.50 27.69 -27.24
C TRP A 39 -10.68 27.41 -25.96
N LEU A 40 -10.31 28.47 -25.22
CA LEU A 40 -9.62 28.29 -23.94
C LEU A 40 -10.55 27.70 -22.86
N LYS A 41 -11.86 28.08 -22.89
CA LYS A 41 -12.87 27.44 -22.04
C LYS A 41 -12.98 25.95 -22.33
N ILE A 42 -12.96 25.56 -23.61
CA ILE A 42 -12.98 24.14 -24.01
C ILE A 42 -11.73 23.43 -23.52
N ALA A 43 -10.54 24.03 -23.66
CA ALA A 43 -9.30 23.42 -23.17
C ALA A 43 -9.31 23.16 -21.65
N VAL A 44 -9.82 24.10 -20.86
CA VAL A 44 -9.99 23.94 -19.41
C VAL A 44 -11.03 22.85 -19.10
N PHE A 45 -12.14 22.79 -19.85
CA PHE A 45 -13.13 21.73 -19.68
C PHE A 45 -12.57 20.33 -20.00
N CYS A 46 -11.76 20.20 -21.05
CA CYS A 46 -11.08 18.95 -21.39
C CYS A 46 -10.06 18.55 -20.32
N LEU A 47 -9.33 19.50 -19.75
CA LEU A 47 -8.37 19.26 -18.67
C LEU A 47 -9.08 18.76 -17.41
N LEU A 48 -10.15 19.43 -16.97
CA LEU A 48 -10.93 19.03 -15.80
C LEU A 48 -11.64 17.69 -16.01
N GLY A 49 -12.22 17.48 -17.19
CA GLY A 49 -12.87 16.21 -17.55
C GLY A 49 -11.86 15.05 -17.61
N GLY A 50 -10.68 15.28 -18.15
CA GLY A 50 -9.60 14.28 -18.17
C GLY A 50 -9.13 13.90 -16.76
N ILE A 51 -8.95 14.86 -15.86
CA ILE A 51 -8.62 14.62 -14.45
C ILE A 51 -9.73 13.79 -13.79
N LEU A 52 -10.99 14.15 -13.99
CA LEU A 52 -12.13 13.45 -13.37
C LEU A 52 -12.20 12.00 -13.82
N VAL A 53 -12.01 11.72 -15.10
CA VAL A 53 -11.97 10.35 -15.64
C VAL A 53 -10.81 9.56 -15.07
N VAL A 54 -9.61 10.14 -14.98
CA VAL A 54 -8.44 9.47 -14.39
C VAL A 54 -8.67 9.17 -12.91
N LEU A 55 -9.19 10.12 -12.14
CA LEU A 55 -9.52 9.91 -10.73
C LEU A 55 -10.60 8.84 -10.54
N ALA A 56 -11.66 8.86 -11.34
CA ALA A 56 -12.71 7.84 -11.28
C ALA A 56 -12.18 6.44 -11.61
N THR A 57 -11.31 6.30 -12.60
CA THR A 57 -10.71 5.00 -12.93
C THR A 57 -9.75 4.51 -11.85
N LEU A 58 -8.98 5.40 -11.22
CA LEU A 58 -8.10 5.04 -10.11
C LEU A 58 -8.87 4.59 -8.87
N THR A 59 -9.97 5.25 -8.54
CA THR A 59 -10.82 4.84 -7.40
C THR A 59 -11.48 3.49 -7.64
N LEU A 60 -11.98 3.24 -8.86
CA LEU A 60 -12.57 1.95 -9.23
C LEU A 60 -11.53 0.83 -9.24
N GLU A 61 -10.29 1.08 -9.71
CA GLU A 61 -9.20 0.09 -9.67
C GLU A 61 -8.78 -0.20 -8.21
N GLN A 62 -8.73 0.80 -7.34
CA GLN A 62 -8.42 0.59 -5.92
C GLN A 62 -9.47 -0.28 -5.22
N THR A 63 -10.75 -0.08 -5.55
CA THR A 63 -11.84 -0.89 -4.97
C THR A 63 -11.80 -2.33 -5.49
N ALA A 64 -11.51 -2.53 -6.78
CA ALA A 64 -11.36 -3.86 -7.37
C ALA A 64 -10.10 -4.59 -6.87
N HIS A 65 -9.02 -3.87 -6.58
CA HIS A 65 -7.77 -4.47 -6.09
C HIS A 65 -7.86 -4.86 -4.60
N LYS A 66 -8.64 -4.14 -3.79
CA LYS A 66 -8.93 -4.54 -2.40
C LYS A 66 -9.64 -5.89 -2.29
N VAL A 67 -10.43 -6.26 -3.31
CA VAL A 67 -11.17 -7.54 -3.32
C VAL A 67 -10.29 -8.73 -3.74
N SER A 68 -9.18 -8.51 -4.44
CA SER A 68 -8.33 -9.62 -4.96
C SER A 68 -7.05 -9.90 -4.16
N VAL A 69 -6.77 -9.15 -3.10
CA VAL A 69 -5.59 -9.35 -2.23
C VAL A 69 -5.97 -9.91 -0.83
N GLU A 70 -7.24 -10.18 -0.57
CA GLU A 70 -7.59 -11.10 0.48
C GLU A 70 -7.24 -12.53 0.00
N GLU A 71 -5.97 -12.88 0.12
CA GLU A 71 -5.61 -14.27 0.36
C GLU A 71 -6.47 -14.70 1.56
N PRO A 72 -7.35 -15.74 1.43
CA PRO A 72 -8.20 -16.13 2.53
C PRO A 72 -7.30 -16.29 3.75
N LEU A 73 -7.55 -15.50 4.79
CA LEU A 73 -6.99 -15.81 6.12
C LEU A 73 -7.35 -17.27 6.32
N ALA A 74 -6.34 -18.15 6.27
CA ALA A 74 -6.51 -19.55 6.50
C ALA A 74 -7.46 -19.69 7.69
N THR A 75 -8.49 -20.47 7.49
CA THR A 75 -9.56 -20.74 8.44
C THR A 75 -9.01 -20.67 9.85
N GLU A 76 -9.60 -19.82 10.67
CA GLU A 76 -9.23 -19.59 12.05
C GLU A 76 -9.10 -20.96 12.74
N SER A 77 -7.91 -21.53 12.66
CA SER A 77 -7.59 -22.77 13.36
C SER A 77 -7.63 -22.39 14.84
N ASP A 78 -8.59 -22.93 15.57
CA ASP A 78 -8.82 -22.74 17.00
C ASP A 78 -7.59 -23.18 17.86
N ARG A 79 -6.47 -23.50 17.23
CA ARG A 79 -5.21 -23.82 17.90
C ARG A 79 -4.41 -22.55 18.12
N THR A 80 -4.26 -22.19 19.37
CA THR A 80 -3.38 -21.12 19.81
C THR A 80 -1.93 -21.59 19.69
N VAL A 81 -1.26 -21.19 18.59
CA VAL A 81 0.16 -21.46 18.40
C VAL A 81 0.97 -20.47 19.22
N LEU A 82 1.85 -20.96 20.08
CA LEU A 82 2.72 -20.14 20.93
C LEU A 82 3.84 -19.50 20.09
N LEU A 83 4.06 -18.19 20.22
CA LEU A 83 5.12 -17.48 19.51
C LEU A 83 6.24 -17.09 20.47
N LEU A 84 7.47 -17.45 20.14
CA LEU A 84 8.64 -17.20 20.97
C LEU A 84 9.81 -16.66 20.14
N ASN A 85 10.55 -15.73 20.72
CA ASN A 85 11.79 -15.20 20.12
C ASN A 85 13.05 -15.97 20.61
N SER A 86 12.88 -16.98 21.46
CA SER A 86 13.94 -17.85 21.94
C SER A 86 13.88 -19.21 21.24
N ASP A 87 14.97 -19.95 21.31
CA ASP A 87 15.11 -21.34 20.86
C ASP A 87 14.76 -22.35 21.94
N VAL A 88 14.61 -21.91 23.19
CA VAL A 88 14.33 -22.76 24.35
C VAL A 88 12.98 -22.36 24.96
N LEU A 89 12.14 -23.36 25.27
CA LEU A 89 10.93 -23.20 26.05
C LEU A 89 11.17 -23.72 27.47
N PRO A 90 11.07 -22.85 28.48
CA PRO A 90 11.15 -23.31 29.87
C PRO A 90 9.98 -24.30 30.20
N GLY A 91 10.32 -25.47 30.64
CA GLY A 91 9.34 -26.47 31.10
C GLY A 91 8.63 -27.28 30.01
N ARG A 92 9.05 -27.18 28.74
CA ARG A 92 8.56 -28.03 27.65
C ARG A 92 9.74 -28.39 26.72
N GLU A 93 9.71 -29.61 26.21
CA GLU A 93 10.73 -30.10 25.28
C GLU A 93 10.19 -30.07 23.84
N ILE A 94 11.08 -29.77 22.89
CA ILE A 94 10.75 -29.84 21.46
C ILE A 94 10.81 -31.30 21.06
N THR A 95 9.68 -31.87 20.64
CA THR A 95 9.58 -33.26 20.21
C THR A 95 9.82 -33.41 18.71
N GLU A 96 9.40 -32.43 17.92
CA GLU A 96 9.52 -32.48 16.46
C GLU A 96 9.71 -31.07 15.88
N ILE A 97 10.62 -30.94 14.91
CA ILE A 97 10.85 -29.71 14.14
C ILE A 97 10.10 -29.83 12.81
N LEU A 98 9.09 -28.98 12.60
CA LEU A 98 8.25 -28.97 11.40
C LEU A 98 8.78 -28.05 10.29
N GLY A 99 9.89 -27.35 10.57
CA GLY A 99 10.61 -26.51 9.62
C GLY A 99 10.18 -25.06 9.61
N LEU A 100 10.67 -24.32 8.60
CA LEU A 100 10.45 -22.89 8.45
C LEU A 100 8.97 -22.57 8.15
N VAL A 101 8.45 -21.56 8.83
CA VAL A 101 7.17 -20.92 8.53
C VAL A 101 7.35 -19.42 8.37
N GLN A 102 6.60 -18.84 7.46
CA GLN A 102 6.70 -17.42 7.14
C GLN A 102 5.33 -16.84 6.75
N GLY A 103 5.10 -15.60 7.16
CA GLY A 103 3.99 -14.78 6.73
C GLY A 103 4.50 -13.44 6.26
N HIS A 104 3.99 -12.93 5.16
CA HIS A 104 4.43 -11.65 4.62
C HIS A 104 3.23 -10.77 4.30
N THR A 105 3.45 -9.48 4.31
CA THR A 105 2.50 -8.48 3.81
C THR A 105 3.24 -7.37 3.11
N VAL A 106 2.67 -6.87 2.03
CA VAL A 106 3.20 -5.72 1.29
C VAL A 106 2.29 -4.54 1.55
N PHE A 107 2.85 -3.41 1.91
CA PHE A 107 2.13 -2.17 2.15
C PHE A 107 2.76 -1.03 1.38
N ALA A 108 1.91 -0.11 0.91
CA ALA A 108 2.35 1.08 0.21
C ALA A 108 2.50 2.24 1.20
N ILE A 109 3.71 2.82 1.22
CA ILE A 109 4.01 4.02 1.99
C ILE A 109 3.61 5.22 1.14
N TRP A 110 2.37 5.72 1.30
CA TRP A 110 1.94 6.88 0.56
C TRP A 110 2.15 8.16 1.37
N LEU A 111 3.30 8.80 1.19
CA LEU A 111 3.67 10.08 1.81
C LEU A 111 2.87 11.29 1.26
N GLY A 112 2.01 11.07 0.26
CA GLY A 112 1.41 12.16 -0.53
C GLY A 112 0.06 12.69 -0.03
N LYS A 113 -0.57 12.11 0.99
CA LYS A 113 -1.90 12.56 1.43
C LYS A 113 -1.89 13.59 2.55
N ASP A 114 -0.78 13.74 3.26
CA ASP A 114 -0.74 14.63 4.42
C ASP A 114 0.38 15.65 4.31
N LEU A 115 0.00 16.87 3.96
CA LEU A 115 0.90 18.04 4.09
C LEU A 115 1.42 18.15 5.52
N SER A 116 0.66 17.69 6.51
CA SER A 116 1.04 17.58 7.91
C SER A 116 2.18 16.61 8.16
N ALA A 117 2.24 15.48 7.44
CA ALA A 117 3.34 14.52 7.52
C ALA A 117 4.65 15.11 6.99
N ILE A 118 4.60 15.92 5.93
CA ILE A 118 5.78 16.63 5.38
C ILE A 118 6.27 17.68 6.40
N VAL A 119 5.36 18.42 7.01
CA VAL A 119 5.71 19.40 8.06
C VAL A 119 6.34 18.71 9.29
N ARG A 120 5.79 17.57 9.73
CA ARG A 120 6.39 16.77 10.82
C ARG A 120 7.75 16.18 10.44
N LEU A 121 7.96 15.80 9.19
CA LEU A 121 9.27 15.32 8.72
C LEU A 121 10.35 16.41 8.83
N ILE A 122 9.99 17.68 8.61
CA ILE A 122 10.89 18.83 8.66
C ILE A 122 11.08 19.32 10.11
N LEU A 123 10.02 19.37 10.90
CA LEU A 123 10.04 19.88 12.29
C LEU A 123 10.43 18.82 13.32
N GLY A 124 10.50 17.56 12.92
CA GLY A 124 10.66 16.41 13.81
C GLY A 124 9.34 16.02 14.50
N GLY A 125 9.21 14.77 14.86
CA GLY A 125 8.05 14.20 15.54
C GLY A 125 7.76 12.78 15.11
N GLU A 126 6.93 12.06 15.86
CA GLU A 126 6.50 10.71 15.51
C GLU A 126 5.49 10.74 14.37
N LEU A 127 5.70 9.91 13.37
CA LEU A 127 4.77 9.67 12.26
C LEU A 127 3.72 8.63 12.71
N THR A 128 2.71 9.05 13.43
CA THR A 128 1.69 8.19 14.05
C THR A 128 0.99 7.29 13.04
N GLU A 129 0.64 7.83 11.86
CA GLU A 129 0.00 7.09 10.77
C GLU A 129 0.91 5.98 10.23
N TYR A 130 2.22 6.25 10.18
CA TYR A 130 3.22 5.26 9.78
C TYR A 130 3.38 4.16 10.84
N THR A 131 3.38 4.54 12.10
CA THR A 131 3.46 3.62 13.25
C THR A 131 2.26 2.68 13.28
N GLU A 132 1.04 3.19 13.06
CA GLU A 132 -0.18 2.38 12.97
C GLU A 132 -0.13 1.41 11.79
N MET A 133 0.23 1.89 10.61
CA MET A 133 0.38 1.06 9.42
C MET A 133 1.40 -0.07 9.63
N MET A 134 2.54 0.20 10.26
CA MET A 134 3.55 -0.80 10.58
C MET A 134 3.07 -1.80 11.62
N ARG A 135 2.23 -1.37 12.58
CA ARG A 135 1.58 -2.26 13.56
C ARG A 135 0.64 -3.24 12.85
N ASP A 136 -0.22 -2.74 11.96
CA ASP A 136 -1.17 -3.55 11.21
C ASP A 136 -0.47 -4.52 10.27
N ALA A 137 0.57 -4.07 9.58
CA ALA A 137 1.40 -4.90 8.73
C ALA A 137 2.05 -6.04 9.54
N ARG A 138 2.60 -5.75 10.73
CA ARG A 138 3.20 -6.75 11.61
C ARG A 138 2.16 -7.75 12.11
N SER A 139 0.99 -7.27 12.54
CA SER A 139 -0.12 -8.11 12.96
C SER A 139 -0.55 -9.07 11.83
N THR A 140 -0.71 -8.56 10.62
CA THR A 140 -1.12 -9.36 9.45
C THR A 140 -0.07 -10.41 9.08
N ALA A 141 1.21 -10.05 9.03
CA ALA A 141 2.30 -10.98 8.73
C ALA A 141 2.39 -12.08 9.81
N THR A 142 2.24 -11.71 11.08
CA THR A 142 2.22 -12.67 12.20
C THR A 142 1.06 -13.64 12.08
N LYS A 143 -0.15 -13.17 11.83
CA LYS A 143 -1.34 -14.02 11.64
C LYS A 143 -1.14 -15.03 10.50
N ARG A 144 -0.59 -14.57 9.36
CA ARG A 144 -0.30 -15.45 8.22
C ARG A 144 0.76 -16.51 8.56
N MET A 145 1.80 -16.14 9.29
CA MET A 145 2.82 -17.08 9.75
C MET A 145 2.22 -18.11 10.72
N THR A 146 1.42 -17.67 11.69
CA THR A 146 0.75 -18.53 12.69
C THR A 146 -0.23 -19.51 12.02
N ALA A 147 -1.01 -19.04 11.05
CA ALA A 147 -1.91 -19.91 10.29
C ALA A 147 -1.15 -21.04 9.58
N LYS A 148 -0.04 -20.73 8.90
CA LYS A 148 0.81 -21.75 8.26
C LYS A 148 1.46 -22.71 9.26
N ALA A 149 1.79 -22.24 10.45
CA ALA A 149 2.28 -23.11 11.52
C ALA A 149 1.17 -24.07 12.00
N ALA A 150 -0.03 -23.56 12.20
CA ALA A 150 -1.20 -24.35 12.59
C ALA A 150 -1.57 -25.41 11.55
N GLU A 151 -1.50 -25.07 10.24
CA GLU A 151 -1.70 -26.01 9.13
C GLU A 151 -0.70 -27.19 9.17
N LYS A 152 0.54 -26.92 9.61
CA LYS A 152 1.55 -27.98 9.83
C LYS A 152 1.35 -28.76 11.14
N GLY A 153 0.38 -28.40 11.96
CA GLY A 153 0.12 -29.04 13.25
C GLY A 153 1.14 -28.64 14.32
N ALA A 154 1.73 -27.44 14.22
CA ALA A 154 2.67 -26.93 15.21
C ALA A 154 1.96 -26.47 16.48
N ASP A 155 2.62 -26.68 17.63
CA ASP A 155 2.21 -26.14 18.93
C ASP A 155 2.87 -24.78 19.21
N ALA A 156 4.07 -24.55 18.62
CA ALA A 156 4.80 -23.29 18.77
C ALA A 156 5.59 -22.92 17.52
N VAL A 157 5.89 -21.61 17.42
CA VAL A 157 6.91 -21.09 16.51
C VAL A 157 8.01 -20.43 17.34
N ILE A 158 9.21 -20.93 17.22
CA ILE A 158 10.41 -20.44 17.91
C ILE A 158 11.27 -19.58 17.00
N ASN A 159 12.18 -18.77 17.59
CA ASN A 159 13.04 -17.85 16.84
C ASN A 159 12.28 -16.91 15.90
N VAL A 160 11.12 -16.41 16.36
CA VAL A 160 10.31 -15.48 15.56
C VAL A 160 11.09 -14.20 15.32
N ARG A 161 11.20 -13.82 14.05
CA ARG A 161 11.88 -12.60 13.61
C ARG A 161 11.04 -11.85 12.59
N TYR A 162 11.29 -10.56 12.51
CA TYR A 162 10.66 -9.67 11.55
C TYR A 162 11.72 -9.00 10.69
N MET A 163 11.45 -8.92 9.39
CA MET A 163 12.30 -8.22 8.43
C MET A 163 11.42 -7.32 7.57
N THR A 164 11.90 -6.10 7.33
CA THR A 164 11.26 -5.16 6.42
C THR A 164 12.19 -4.90 5.25
N THR A 165 11.67 -5.06 4.03
CA THR A 165 12.43 -4.84 2.80
C THR A 165 11.68 -3.84 1.93
N SER A 166 12.39 -2.85 1.39
CA SER A 166 11.83 -1.96 0.37
C SER A 166 11.74 -2.73 -0.95
N VAL A 167 10.54 -2.75 -1.54
CA VAL A 167 10.31 -3.50 -2.79
C VAL A 167 10.50 -2.59 -3.99
N ILE A 168 9.73 -1.50 -4.08
CA ILE A 168 9.83 -0.50 -5.14
C ILE A 168 9.37 0.85 -4.59
N GLY A 169 10.25 1.85 -4.60
CA GLY A 169 9.91 3.24 -4.26
C GLY A 169 9.16 3.40 -2.95
N THR A 170 7.84 3.41 -3.02
CA THR A 170 6.94 3.62 -1.87
C THR A 170 6.32 2.35 -1.32
N ALA A 171 6.68 1.16 -1.82
CA ALA A 171 6.18 -0.12 -1.31
C ALA A 171 7.24 -0.81 -0.45
N ALA A 172 6.83 -1.31 0.71
CA ALA A 172 7.66 -2.10 1.59
C ALA A 172 6.98 -3.44 1.90
N GLU A 173 7.79 -4.49 2.02
CA GLU A 173 7.38 -5.79 2.48
C GLU A 173 7.77 -5.96 3.94
N LEU A 174 6.87 -6.48 4.75
CA LEU A 174 7.15 -6.95 6.09
C LEU A 174 6.99 -8.47 6.11
N LEU A 175 8.06 -9.16 6.45
CA LEU A 175 8.18 -10.60 6.58
C LEU A 175 8.27 -10.96 8.07
N ALA A 176 7.40 -11.85 8.55
CA ALA A 176 7.51 -12.56 9.82
C ALA A 176 7.93 -14.01 9.53
N TYR A 177 8.94 -14.53 10.20
CA TYR A 177 9.40 -15.91 10.01
C TYR A 177 9.91 -16.52 11.30
N GLY A 178 9.87 -17.85 11.37
CA GLY A 178 10.34 -18.62 12.50
C GLY A 178 10.33 -20.12 12.20
N THR A 179 10.66 -20.94 13.19
CA THR A 179 10.67 -22.40 13.08
C THR A 179 9.46 -22.97 13.80
N ALA A 180 8.62 -23.68 13.09
CA ALA A 180 7.45 -24.38 13.65
C ALA A 180 7.90 -25.69 14.34
N VAL A 181 7.40 -25.94 15.54
CA VAL A 181 7.78 -27.09 16.37
C VAL A 181 6.57 -27.68 17.06
N LYS A 182 6.64 -29.00 17.39
CA LYS A 182 5.75 -29.65 18.34
C LYS A 182 6.41 -29.73 19.70
N LEU A 183 5.59 -29.66 20.72
CA LEU A 183 5.99 -29.71 22.11
C LEU A 183 5.50 -31.00 22.79
N SER A 184 6.22 -31.40 23.84
CA SER A 184 5.81 -32.51 24.72
C SER A 184 4.66 -32.09 25.62
#